data_702fb5e090cd7377c57cb0e298a8d66e
#
_entry.id   702fb5e090cd7377c57cb0e298a8d66e
#
_cell.length_a   1.000
_cell.length_b   1.000
_cell.length_c   1.000
_cell.angle_alpha   90.00
_cell.angle_beta   90.00
_cell.angle_gamma   90.00
#
_symmetry.space_group_name_H-M   'P 1'
#
loop_
_entity.id
_entity.type
_entity.pdbx_description
1 polymer ?
#
loop_
_entity_poly.entity_id
_entity_poly.type
_entity_poly.pdbx_seq_one_letter_code
_entity_poly.pdbx_strand_id
1 'polypeptide(L)'
;ETGRAASAEKELTMEMAPPIFQLGFKADPAPAGEEHLREQLMGELACEALLGSSSPLYAKLYSEGLINKNFGYGFELYPGCALMAAGGESRDPKAVRDAVLAEGERLAREGIDEGLFRRLKKGVYGAKVRGLNSFENVCIELAQAHFAGVEYLTFPGVSVAISKAHAE
;
A
#
# COMPACT_ATOMS: atom_id res chain seq x y z
N GLU A 1 11.34 14.85 11.41
CA GLU A 1 12.50 14.10 10.89
C GLU A 1 12.04 12.74 10.42
N THR A 2 12.02 12.50 9.12
CA THR A 2 11.92 11.17 8.54
C THR A 2 13.21 10.43 8.85
N GLY A 3 13.35 9.99 10.10
CA GLY A 3 14.54 9.30 10.54
C GLY A 3 14.73 8.00 9.78
N ARG A 4 15.95 7.69 9.38
CA ARG A 4 16.33 6.36 8.93
C ARG A 4 15.89 5.32 9.98
N ALA A 5 15.52 4.14 9.53
CA ALA A 5 15.29 3.02 10.44
C ALA A 5 16.56 2.80 11.31
N ALA A 6 16.39 2.54 12.59
CA ALA A 6 17.50 2.26 13.51
C ALA A 6 18.29 1.00 13.09
N SER A 7 17.61 0.06 12.41
CA SER A 7 18.21 -1.13 11.80
C SER A 7 17.47 -1.45 10.51
N ALA A 8 18.20 -1.89 9.49
CA ALA A 8 17.61 -2.32 8.22
C ALA A 8 16.92 -3.69 8.36
N GLU A 9 17.36 -4.51 9.29
CA GLU A 9 16.79 -5.84 9.53
C GLU A 9 16.87 -6.16 11.03
N LYS A 10 15.83 -6.82 11.53
CA LYS A 10 15.78 -7.34 12.90
C LYS A 10 15.14 -8.72 12.87
N GLU A 11 15.81 -9.69 13.46
CA GLU A 11 15.32 -11.07 13.62
C GLU A 11 15.02 -11.33 15.09
N LEU A 12 13.87 -11.95 15.36
CA LEU A 12 13.45 -12.35 16.70
C LEU A 12 13.10 -13.83 16.64
N THR A 13 13.66 -14.60 17.57
CA THR A 13 13.31 -16.03 17.71
C THR A 13 12.13 -16.18 18.67
N MET A 14 11.07 -16.84 18.20
CA MET A 14 9.87 -17.13 18.98
C MET A 14 9.45 -18.57 18.75
N GLU A 15 8.75 -19.16 19.71
CA GLU A 15 8.12 -20.49 19.55
C GLU A 15 6.88 -20.36 18.66
N MET A 16 7.10 -20.32 17.35
CA MET A 16 6.06 -20.24 16.32
C MET A 16 6.47 -21.08 15.11
N ALA A 17 5.51 -21.61 14.42
CA ALA A 17 5.69 -22.21 13.11
C ALA A 17 4.47 -21.82 12.26
N PRO A 18 4.62 -21.28 11.07
CA PRO A 18 5.81 -20.91 10.29
C PRO A 18 6.40 -19.54 10.67
N PRO A 19 7.57 -19.15 10.12
CA PRO A 19 8.12 -17.82 10.31
C PRO A 19 7.17 -16.73 9.81
N ILE A 20 7.03 -15.66 10.61
CA ILE A 20 6.29 -14.44 10.23
C ILE A 20 7.29 -13.36 9.88
N PHE A 21 7.01 -12.59 8.85
CA PHE A 21 7.82 -11.45 8.46
C PHE A 21 6.98 -10.19 8.29
N GLN A 22 7.66 -9.05 8.42
CA GLN A 22 7.10 -7.77 8.09
C GLN A 22 8.14 -6.92 7.36
N LEU A 23 7.75 -6.33 6.24
CA LEU A 23 8.52 -5.37 5.47
C LEU A 23 7.90 -3.99 5.67
N GLY A 24 8.74 -2.97 5.81
CA GLY A 24 8.30 -1.58 5.91
C GLY A 24 9.19 -0.68 5.08
N PHE A 25 8.57 0.16 4.25
CA PHE A 25 9.24 1.16 3.44
C PHE A 25 8.71 2.53 3.83
N LYS A 26 9.59 3.38 4.37
CA LYS A 26 9.25 4.75 4.72
C LYS A 26 9.19 5.60 3.45
N ALA A 27 8.20 6.48 3.39
CA ALA A 27 8.08 7.52 2.39
C ALA A 27 8.00 8.89 3.06
N ASP A 28 8.12 9.94 2.28
CA ASP A 28 7.98 11.30 2.80
C ASP A 28 6.52 11.57 3.13
N PRO A 29 6.26 12.22 4.29
CA PRO A 29 4.90 12.55 4.68
C PRO A 29 4.35 13.68 3.80
N ALA A 30 3.07 13.60 3.46
CA ALA A 30 2.38 14.66 2.75
C ALA A 30 1.87 15.74 3.72
N PRO A 31 1.75 17.02 3.26
CA PRO A 31 1.06 18.05 4.01
C PRO A 31 -0.43 17.74 4.14
N ALA A 32 -1.09 18.32 5.14
CA ALA A 32 -2.54 18.19 5.30
C ALA A 32 -3.31 18.81 4.11
N GLY A 33 -4.55 18.38 3.91
CA GLY A 33 -5.43 18.85 2.85
C GLY A 33 -5.55 17.90 1.67
N GLU A 34 -5.90 18.41 0.50
CA GLU A 34 -6.09 17.59 -0.70
C GLU A 34 -4.82 16.82 -1.12
N GLU A 35 -3.64 17.39 -0.84
CA GLU A 35 -2.38 16.71 -1.11
C GLU A 35 -2.23 15.44 -0.29
N HIS A 36 -2.62 15.47 1.00
CA HIS A 36 -2.66 14.27 1.83
C HIS A 36 -3.54 13.19 1.22
N LEU A 37 -4.73 13.56 0.76
CA LEU A 37 -5.65 12.61 0.13
C LEU A 37 -5.09 12.06 -1.18
N ARG A 38 -4.44 12.90 -1.97
CA ARG A 38 -3.78 12.50 -3.23
C ARG A 38 -2.67 11.49 -2.97
N GLU A 39 -1.77 11.79 -2.02
CA GLU A 39 -0.65 10.91 -1.67
C GLU A 39 -1.15 9.58 -1.08
N GLN A 40 -2.19 9.61 -0.24
CA GLN A 40 -2.82 8.39 0.27
C GLN A 40 -3.33 7.51 -0.87
N LEU A 41 -4.07 8.09 -1.82
CA LEU A 41 -4.60 7.33 -2.96
C LEU A 41 -3.51 6.82 -3.91
N MET A 42 -2.45 7.59 -4.11
CA MET A 42 -1.32 7.16 -4.94
C MET A 42 -0.56 6.01 -4.27
N GLY A 43 -0.32 6.10 -2.96
CA GLY A 43 0.30 5.04 -2.20
C GLY A 43 -0.53 3.74 -2.20
N GLU A 44 -1.86 3.85 -2.04
CA GLU A 44 -2.78 2.71 -2.18
C GLU A 44 -2.68 2.06 -3.57
N LEU A 45 -2.68 2.87 -4.65
CA LEU A 45 -2.56 2.38 -6.02
C LEU A 45 -1.19 1.72 -6.29
N ALA A 46 -0.11 2.31 -5.77
CA ALA A 46 1.23 1.74 -5.89
C ALA A 46 1.34 0.39 -5.16
N CYS A 47 0.79 0.30 -3.94
CA CYS A 47 0.71 -0.96 -3.20
C CYS A 47 -0.08 -2.03 -3.96
N GLU A 48 -1.24 -1.67 -4.52
CA GLU A 48 -2.05 -2.58 -5.34
C GLU A 48 -1.33 -3.03 -6.60
N ALA A 49 -0.58 -2.14 -7.26
CA ALA A 49 0.19 -2.49 -8.45
C ALA A 49 1.35 -3.44 -8.14
N LEU A 50 2.02 -3.23 -7.00
CA LEU A 50 3.18 -4.01 -6.59
C LEU A 50 2.77 -5.35 -5.95
N LEU A 51 1.84 -5.32 -5.00
CA LEU A 51 1.55 -6.42 -4.07
C LEU A 51 0.12 -6.96 -4.18
N GLY A 52 -0.74 -6.29 -4.94
CA GLY A 52 -2.14 -6.68 -5.10
C GLY A 52 -2.30 -8.07 -5.71
N SER A 53 -3.40 -8.74 -5.41
CA SER A 53 -3.70 -10.10 -5.92
C SER A 53 -3.71 -10.22 -7.45
N SER A 54 -3.82 -9.09 -8.14
CA SER A 54 -3.76 -8.99 -9.60
C SER A 54 -2.34 -8.69 -10.13
N SER A 55 -1.36 -8.49 -9.24
CA SER A 55 0.03 -8.21 -9.64
C SER A 55 0.75 -9.49 -10.07
N PRO A 56 1.68 -9.40 -11.03
CA PRO A 56 2.53 -10.52 -11.41
C PRO A 56 3.38 -11.05 -10.25
N LEU A 57 3.84 -10.14 -9.38
CA LEU A 57 4.64 -10.49 -8.22
C LEU A 57 3.85 -11.36 -7.24
N TYR A 58 2.62 -10.95 -6.90
CA TYR A 58 1.76 -11.74 -6.01
C TYR A 58 1.54 -13.15 -6.56
N ALA A 59 1.17 -13.25 -7.85
CA ALA A 59 0.92 -14.54 -8.50
C ALA A 59 2.16 -15.44 -8.44
N LYS A 60 3.35 -14.89 -8.68
CA LYS A 60 4.62 -15.61 -8.59
C LYS A 60 4.89 -16.11 -7.18
N LEU A 61 4.90 -15.21 -6.19
CA LEU A 61 5.19 -15.56 -4.79
C LEU A 61 4.20 -16.59 -4.24
N TYR A 62 2.93 -16.47 -4.61
CA TYR A 62 1.89 -17.42 -4.20
C TYR A 62 2.09 -18.80 -4.84
N SER A 63 2.38 -18.85 -6.14
CA SER A 63 2.62 -20.12 -6.86
C SER A 63 3.88 -20.84 -6.39
N GLU A 64 4.90 -20.08 -5.96
CA GLU A 64 6.13 -20.62 -5.38
C GLU A 64 5.95 -21.02 -3.90
N GLY A 65 4.79 -20.74 -3.29
CA GLY A 65 4.52 -21.02 -1.87
C GLY A 65 5.38 -20.19 -0.92
N LEU A 66 5.83 -19.01 -1.36
CA LEU A 66 6.58 -18.05 -0.54
C LEU A 66 5.66 -17.16 0.29
N ILE A 67 4.41 -16.97 -0.16
CA ILE A 67 3.34 -16.32 0.58
C ILE A 67 2.08 -17.18 0.55
N ASN A 68 1.16 -16.89 1.44
CA ASN A 68 -0.14 -17.56 1.52
C ASN A 68 -1.29 -16.53 1.60
N LYS A 69 -2.50 -16.99 1.86
CA LYS A 69 -3.70 -16.13 1.97
C LYS A 69 -3.66 -15.12 3.12
N ASN A 70 -2.74 -15.28 4.07
CA ASN A 70 -2.56 -14.36 5.20
C ASN A 70 -1.56 -13.23 4.88
N PHE A 71 -1.00 -13.21 3.66
CA PHE A 71 -0.16 -12.10 3.20
C PHE A 71 -1.01 -10.85 3.07
N GLY A 72 -0.61 -9.81 3.80
CA GLY A 72 -1.26 -8.50 3.80
C GLY A 72 -0.29 -7.40 3.40
N TYR A 73 -0.81 -6.31 2.89
CA TYR A 73 -0.06 -5.12 2.54
C TYR A 73 -0.95 -3.88 2.69
N GLY A 74 -0.35 -2.71 2.79
CA GLY A 74 -1.06 -1.46 2.86
C GLY A 74 -0.13 -0.26 2.79
N PHE A 75 -0.72 0.90 2.54
CA PHE A 75 -0.07 2.19 2.63
C PHE A 75 -0.75 3.01 3.73
N GLU A 76 0.04 3.53 4.64
CA GLU A 76 -0.42 4.30 5.79
C GLU A 76 0.21 5.69 5.73
N LEU A 77 -0.63 6.71 5.74
CA LEU A 77 -0.20 8.09 5.73
C LEU A 77 -0.77 8.81 6.95
N TYR A 78 0.12 9.23 7.84
CA TYR A 78 -0.18 9.98 9.04
C TYR A 78 0.56 11.31 9.05
N PRO A 79 0.15 12.29 9.88
CA PRO A 79 0.92 13.51 10.07
C PRO A 79 2.37 13.21 10.44
N GLY A 80 3.31 13.56 9.56
CA GLY A 80 4.74 13.35 9.77
C GLY A 80 5.26 11.93 9.48
N CYS A 81 4.44 11.02 8.99
CA CYS A 81 4.86 9.65 8.68
C CYS A 81 4.10 9.07 7.48
N ALA A 82 4.82 8.51 6.54
CA ALA A 82 4.26 7.69 5.47
C ALA A 82 4.99 6.34 5.44
N LEU A 83 4.24 5.26 5.32
CA LEU A 83 4.76 3.90 5.40
C LEU A 83 3.98 2.97 4.47
N MET A 84 4.68 2.31 3.56
CA MET A 84 4.20 1.09 2.93
C MET A 84 4.60 -0.10 3.81
N ALA A 85 3.66 -0.94 4.16
CA ALA A 85 3.91 -2.16 4.92
C ALA A 85 3.40 -3.39 4.17
N ALA A 86 4.11 -4.51 4.30
CA ALA A 86 3.67 -5.81 3.82
C ALA A 86 4.17 -6.89 4.77
N GLY A 87 3.39 -7.94 4.95
CA GLY A 87 3.80 -9.02 5.85
C GLY A 87 2.89 -10.23 5.80
N GLY A 88 3.32 -11.26 6.48
CA GLY A 88 2.61 -12.53 6.54
C GLY A 88 3.54 -13.67 6.94
N GLU A 89 3.09 -14.88 6.67
CA GLU A 89 3.86 -16.09 6.88
C GLU A 89 4.67 -16.42 5.62
N SER A 90 5.93 -16.82 5.78
CA SER A 90 6.78 -17.27 4.70
C SER A 90 7.81 -18.28 5.18
N ARG A 91 8.08 -19.29 4.36
CA ARG A 91 9.21 -20.20 4.59
C ARG A 91 10.57 -19.56 4.29
N ASP A 92 10.58 -18.51 3.47
CA ASP A 92 11.78 -17.74 3.12
C ASP A 92 11.44 -16.22 3.00
N PRO A 93 11.40 -15.51 4.15
CA PRO A 93 11.15 -14.08 4.18
C PRO A 93 12.14 -13.25 3.37
N LYS A 94 13.40 -13.70 3.26
CA LYS A 94 14.44 -12.98 2.52
C LYS A 94 14.17 -13.01 1.02
N ALA A 95 13.76 -14.17 0.50
CA ALA A 95 13.36 -14.29 -0.91
C ALA A 95 12.14 -13.40 -1.23
N VAL A 96 11.16 -13.29 -0.32
CA VAL A 96 10.02 -12.39 -0.49
C VAL A 96 10.49 -10.93 -0.54
N ARG A 97 11.33 -10.49 0.41
CA ARG A 97 11.90 -9.14 0.44
C ARG A 97 12.61 -8.80 -0.86
N ASP A 98 13.51 -9.68 -1.30
CA ASP A 98 14.32 -9.44 -2.48
C ASP A 98 13.46 -9.35 -3.75
N ALA A 99 12.42 -10.18 -3.84
CA ALA A 99 11.46 -10.12 -4.95
C ALA A 99 10.63 -8.82 -4.93
N VAL A 100 10.20 -8.36 -3.76
CA VAL A 100 9.47 -7.08 -3.61
C VAL A 100 10.35 -5.91 -4.02
N LEU A 101 11.61 -5.87 -3.58
CA LEU A 101 12.56 -4.83 -3.96
C LEU A 101 12.81 -4.80 -5.47
N ALA A 102 13.10 -5.96 -6.06
CA ALA A 102 13.36 -6.07 -7.49
C ALA A 102 12.17 -5.63 -8.35
N GLU A 103 10.94 -5.99 -7.95
CA GLU A 103 9.74 -5.58 -8.65
C GLU A 103 9.44 -4.09 -8.46
N GLY A 104 9.68 -3.54 -7.26
CA GLY A 104 9.59 -2.12 -7.00
C GLY A 104 10.54 -1.30 -7.88
N GLU A 105 11.80 -1.72 -7.99
CA GLU A 105 12.78 -1.11 -8.89
C GLU A 105 12.38 -1.22 -10.37
N ARG A 106 11.80 -2.36 -10.77
CA ARG A 106 11.27 -2.53 -12.12
C ARG A 106 10.14 -1.56 -12.41
N LEU A 107 9.16 -1.47 -11.51
CA LEU A 107 8.02 -0.55 -11.66
C LEU A 107 8.46 0.91 -11.68
N ALA A 108 9.43 1.28 -10.85
CA ALA A 108 9.99 2.64 -10.84
C ALA A 108 10.70 3.00 -12.15
N ARG A 109 11.32 2.02 -12.82
CA ARG A 109 12.04 2.24 -14.08
C ARG A 109 11.14 2.16 -15.31
N GLU A 110 10.20 1.21 -15.34
CA GLU A 110 9.40 0.87 -16.52
C GLU A 110 7.98 1.43 -16.45
N GLY A 111 7.57 1.85 -15.26
CA GLY A 111 6.21 2.30 -14.97
C GLY A 111 5.19 1.17 -14.87
N ILE A 112 3.97 1.56 -14.56
CA ILE A 112 2.82 0.65 -14.44
C ILE A 112 2.14 0.53 -15.80
N ASP A 113 1.74 -0.69 -16.18
CA ASP A 113 0.91 -0.92 -17.38
C ASP A 113 -0.39 -0.09 -17.32
N GLU A 114 -0.73 0.61 -18.41
CA GLU A 114 -1.90 1.49 -18.47
C GLU A 114 -3.22 0.75 -18.23
N GLY A 115 -3.33 -0.46 -18.73
CA GLY A 115 -4.50 -1.31 -18.53
C GLY A 115 -4.65 -1.74 -17.08
N LEU A 116 -3.54 -2.10 -16.45
CA LEU A 116 -3.48 -2.43 -15.02
C LEU A 116 -3.84 -1.21 -14.17
N PHE A 117 -3.18 -0.08 -14.39
CA PHE A 117 -3.45 1.17 -13.66
C PHE A 117 -4.93 1.54 -13.69
N ARG A 118 -5.55 1.50 -14.87
CA ARG A 118 -6.97 1.82 -15.05
C ARG A 118 -7.89 0.86 -14.28
N ARG A 119 -7.56 -0.43 -14.24
CA ARG A 119 -8.31 -1.42 -13.45
C ARG A 119 -8.17 -1.18 -11.96
N LEU A 120 -6.94 -0.94 -11.48
CA LEU A 120 -6.64 -0.67 -10.07
C LEU A 120 -7.35 0.59 -9.59
N LYS A 121 -7.27 1.67 -10.35
CA LYS A 121 -7.97 2.92 -10.05
C LYS A 121 -9.48 2.71 -9.89
N LYS A 122 -10.11 1.95 -10.79
CA LYS A 122 -11.53 1.59 -10.67
C LYS A 122 -11.80 0.71 -9.44
N GLY A 123 -10.88 -0.21 -9.12
CA GLY A 123 -10.96 -1.08 -7.95
C GLY A 123 -10.96 -0.30 -6.64
N VAL A 124 -9.98 0.58 -6.45
CA VAL A 124 -9.84 1.45 -5.27
C VAL A 124 -11.07 2.35 -5.13
N TYR A 125 -11.46 3.03 -6.20
CA TYR A 125 -12.67 3.86 -6.19
C TYR A 125 -13.91 3.04 -5.81
N GLY A 126 -14.11 1.88 -6.42
CA GLY A 126 -15.23 1.00 -6.13
C GLY A 126 -15.24 0.46 -4.71
N ALA A 127 -14.07 0.21 -4.12
CA ALA A 127 -13.95 -0.20 -2.71
C ALA A 127 -14.39 0.92 -1.77
N LYS A 128 -13.96 2.14 -2.00
CA LYS A 128 -14.38 3.31 -1.22
C LYS A 128 -15.90 3.56 -1.33
N VAL A 129 -16.45 3.49 -2.53
CA VAL A 129 -17.93 3.63 -2.73
C VAL A 129 -18.70 2.54 -1.99
N ARG A 130 -18.24 1.29 -2.03
CA ARG A 130 -18.86 0.20 -1.25
C ARG A 130 -18.74 0.41 0.25
N GLY A 131 -17.63 1.01 0.71
CA GLY A 131 -17.43 1.37 2.12
C GLY A 131 -18.53 2.28 2.69
N LEU A 132 -19.17 3.10 1.86
CA LEU A 132 -20.31 3.94 2.26
C LEU A 132 -21.52 3.16 2.77
N ASN A 133 -21.62 1.87 2.47
CA ASN A 133 -22.69 1.01 3.00
C ASN A 133 -22.44 0.54 4.44
N SER A 134 -21.27 0.77 5.00
CA SER A 134 -20.91 0.45 6.37
C SER A 134 -20.88 1.72 7.22
N PHE A 135 -21.78 1.82 8.20
CA PHE A 135 -21.80 2.95 9.12
C PHE A 135 -20.49 3.11 9.89
N GLU A 136 -19.92 2.00 10.35
CA GLU A 136 -18.60 1.99 11.02
C GLU A 136 -17.51 2.57 10.12
N ASN A 137 -17.46 2.11 8.87
CA ASN A 137 -16.46 2.58 7.91
C ASN A 137 -16.61 4.08 7.62
N VAL A 138 -17.84 4.57 7.46
CA VAL A 138 -18.12 5.99 7.27
C VAL A 138 -17.65 6.82 8.47
N CYS A 139 -17.90 6.35 9.71
CA CYS A 139 -17.42 7.05 10.90
C CYS A 139 -15.90 7.11 10.98
N ILE A 140 -15.21 6.02 10.65
CA ILE A 140 -13.74 5.96 10.65
C ILE A 140 -13.18 6.91 9.57
N GLU A 141 -13.71 6.84 8.35
CA GLU A 141 -13.25 7.69 7.25
C GLU A 141 -13.55 9.17 7.47
N LEU A 142 -14.67 9.53 8.11
CA LEU A 142 -14.95 10.90 8.52
C LEU A 142 -13.92 11.42 9.52
N ALA A 143 -13.57 10.60 10.52
CA ALA A 143 -12.54 10.97 11.49
C ALA A 143 -11.17 11.14 10.82
N GLN A 144 -10.78 10.21 9.94
CA GLN A 144 -9.53 10.30 9.18
C GLN A 144 -9.49 11.55 8.30
N ALA A 145 -10.57 11.86 7.57
CA ALA A 145 -10.67 13.07 6.76
C ALA A 145 -10.51 14.35 7.62
N HIS A 146 -11.16 14.38 8.80
CA HIS A 146 -11.01 15.49 9.73
C HIS A 146 -9.56 15.68 10.17
N PHE A 147 -8.86 14.61 10.58
CA PHE A 147 -7.46 14.68 10.96
C PHE A 147 -6.52 15.02 9.80
N ALA A 148 -6.87 14.61 8.59
CA ALA A 148 -6.14 14.97 7.38
C ALA A 148 -6.42 16.41 6.91
N GLY A 149 -7.40 17.10 7.50
CA GLY A 149 -7.78 18.46 7.10
C GLY A 149 -8.50 18.53 5.76
N VAL A 150 -9.24 17.48 5.39
CA VAL A 150 -10.03 17.39 4.15
C VAL A 150 -11.51 17.22 4.46
N GLU A 151 -12.36 17.68 3.55
CA GLU A 151 -13.78 17.36 3.59
C GLU A 151 -13.97 15.92 3.08
N TYR A 152 -14.77 15.13 3.77
CA TYR A 152 -14.99 13.71 3.46
C TYR A 152 -15.41 13.43 2.02
N LEU A 153 -16.22 14.31 1.41
CA LEU A 153 -16.70 14.15 0.04
C LEU A 153 -15.73 14.66 -1.04
N THR A 154 -14.53 15.11 -0.68
CA THR A 154 -13.50 15.54 -1.64
C THR A 154 -12.91 14.34 -2.42
N PHE A 155 -12.94 13.15 -1.83
CA PHE A 155 -12.38 11.92 -2.40
C PHE A 155 -12.76 11.65 -3.87
N PRO A 156 -14.02 11.77 -4.33
CA PRO A 156 -14.36 11.45 -5.72
C PRO A 156 -13.63 12.34 -6.72
N GLY A 157 -13.51 13.64 -6.44
CA GLY A 157 -12.82 14.61 -7.31
C GLY A 157 -11.34 14.30 -7.43
N VAL A 158 -10.65 14.07 -6.31
CA VAL A 158 -9.22 13.73 -6.29
C VAL A 158 -8.97 12.40 -6.98
N SER A 159 -9.77 11.37 -6.71
CA SER A 159 -9.63 10.07 -7.36
C SER A 159 -9.77 10.13 -8.88
N VAL A 160 -10.67 10.96 -9.40
CA VAL A 160 -10.80 11.17 -10.85
C VAL A 160 -9.58 11.89 -11.43
N ALA A 161 -9.02 12.85 -10.72
CA ALA A 161 -7.88 13.68 -11.16
C ALA A 161 -6.53 12.93 -11.20
N ILE A 162 -6.38 11.84 -10.42
CA ILE A 162 -5.13 11.06 -10.42
C ILE A 162 -4.90 10.42 -11.79
N SER A 163 -3.74 10.67 -12.36
CA SER A 163 -3.25 10.06 -13.59
C SER A 163 -2.13 9.05 -13.29
N LYS A 164 -1.79 8.24 -14.28
CA LYS A 164 -0.68 7.29 -14.19
C LYS A 164 0.65 7.98 -13.84
N ALA A 165 0.91 9.14 -14.44
CA ALA A 165 2.13 9.92 -14.19
C ALA A 165 2.30 10.37 -12.72
N HIS A 166 1.23 10.34 -11.91
CA HIS A 166 1.32 10.63 -10.48
C HIS A 166 1.61 9.39 -9.63
N ALA A 167 1.42 8.20 -10.19
CA ALA A 167 1.57 6.93 -9.48
C ALA A 167 2.92 6.23 -9.78
N GLU A 168 3.70 6.78 -10.69
CA GLU A 168 5.06 6.39 -11.07
C GLU A 168 6.09 7.22 -10.28
#